data_0f934bc2504d43add3f9fbd02a216442
#
_entry.id   0f934bc2504d43add3f9fbd02a216442
#
_cell.length_a   1.000
_cell.length_b   1.000
_cell.length_c   1.000
_cell.angle_alpha   90.00
_cell.angle_beta   90.00
_cell.angle_gamma   90.00
#
_symmetry.space_group_name_H-M   'P 1'
#
loop_
_entity.id
_entity.type
_entity.pdbx_description
1 polymer ?
#
loop_
_entity_poly.entity_id
_entity_poly.type
_entity_poly.pdbx_seq_one_letter_code
_entity_poly.pdbx_strand_id
1 'polypeptide(L)'
;MKKCIVQYWIPSSEYTHPGYNNLLKNSNKFDADGFANRSARSFELYANKYNHDFVRVTEKKLNYKHPTFERFDLWLDDHWWEKYDEIMYVDSDVFAMPEAPDIFQHYKSLGTFKVCEHDAFQKATLPEQIDLIHHGLLKKCKLDEVKHYGFQPGVFILTKTARDIMRPYIEQFKELNDHDGHILIWACIQSQVPLTRMSRYYNYKKAYFKGHPESYFFHAAGHKKLVHLGRIYDFLEKKGLQ
;
A
#
# COMPACT_ATOMS: atom_id res chain seq x y z
N MET A 1 22.07 5.31 -6.56
CA MET A 1 20.93 5.27 -5.61
C MET A 1 20.47 3.85 -5.45
N LYS A 2 20.49 3.37 -4.22
CA LYS A 2 20.04 2.02 -3.89
C LYS A 2 18.55 2.02 -3.60
N LYS A 3 17.81 1.12 -4.23
CA LYS A 3 16.35 1.04 -4.18
C LYS A 3 15.89 -0.28 -3.61
N CYS A 4 14.80 -0.24 -2.84
CA CYS A 4 14.23 -1.43 -2.24
C CYS A 4 12.71 -1.47 -2.44
N ILE A 5 12.19 -2.67 -2.62
CA ILE A 5 10.76 -2.97 -2.54
C ILE A 5 10.52 -3.69 -1.23
N VAL A 6 9.61 -3.19 -0.41
CA VAL A 6 9.31 -3.75 0.91
C VAL A 6 7.85 -4.20 0.96
N GLN A 7 7.64 -5.43 1.41
CA GLN A 7 6.33 -6.00 1.66
C GLN A 7 6.26 -6.56 3.09
N TYR A 8 5.24 -6.18 3.83
CA TYR A 8 4.97 -6.74 5.16
C TYR A 8 3.94 -7.86 5.05
N TRP A 9 4.28 -9.05 5.56
CA TRP A 9 3.34 -10.15 5.76
C TRP A 9 3.56 -10.73 7.16
N ILE A 10 2.75 -10.28 8.11
CA ILE A 10 2.78 -10.78 9.48
C ILE A 10 1.58 -11.74 9.63
N PRO A 11 1.79 -12.99 10.05
CA PRO A 11 0.70 -13.95 10.23
C PRO A 11 -0.41 -13.40 11.13
N SER A 12 -1.67 -13.59 10.72
CA SER A 12 -2.83 -13.06 11.46
C SER A 12 -3.00 -13.66 12.86
N SER A 13 -2.45 -14.84 13.11
CA SER A 13 -2.40 -15.48 14.43
C SER A 13 -1.67 -14.64 15.48
N GLU A 14 -0.81 -13.73 15.05
CA GLU A 14 -0.08 -12.83 15.93
C GLU A 14 -0.86 -11.57 16.33
N TYR A 15 -2.07 -11.35 15.79
CA TYR A 15 -2.90 -10.17 16.07
C TYR A 15 -4.28 -10.55 16.56
N THR A 16 -4.73 -9.89 17.62
CA THR A 16 -6.01 -10.18 18.30
C THR A 16 -7.20 -9.36 17.79
N HIS A 17 -7.10 -8.73 16.62
CA HIS A 17 -8.17 -7.83 16.15
C HIS A 17 -9.44 -8.61 15.74
N PRO A 18 -10.61 -8.38 16.38
CA PRO A 18 -11.84 -9.17 16.15
C PRO A 18 -12.36 -9.15 14.71
N GLY A 19 -12.15 -8.04 13.98
CA GLY A 19 -12.61 -7.90 12.59
C GLY A 19 -11.86 -8.79 11.59
N TYR A 20 -10.60 -9.11 11.84
CA TYR A 20 -9.80 -9.97 10.99
C TYR A 20 -10.19 -11.44 11.14
N ASN A 21 -10.44 -11.87 12.39
CA ASN A 21 -10.84 -13.23 12.70
C ASN A 21 -12.22 -13.60 12.12
N ASN A 22 -13.14 -12.66 11.97
CA ASN A 22 -14.46 -12.91 11.37
C ASN A 22 -14.40 -13.08 9.84
N LEU A 23 -13.46 -12.40 9.17
CA LEU A 23 -13.23 -12.59 7.73
C LEU A 23 -12.61 -13.97 7.44
N LEU A 24 -11.68 -14.42 8.28
CA LEU A 24 -11.03 -15.73 8.16
C LEU A 24 -11.98 -16.88 8.55
N LYS A 25 -12.83 -16.74 9.57
CA LYS A 25 -13.79 -17.75 10.00
C LYS A 25 -14.83 -18.10 8.93
N ASN A 26 -15.19 -17.14 8.07
CA ASN A 26 -16.18 -17.35 6.99
C ASN A 26 -15.58 -17.86 5.68
N SER A 27 -14.26 -18.02 5.61
CA SER A 27 -13.55 -18.44 4.40
C SER A 27 -12.66 -19.67 4.62
N ASN A 28 -13.25 -20.79 5.00
CA ASN A 28 -12.56 -22.11 5.07
C ASN A 28 -11.85 -22.52 3.75
N LYS A 29 -11.80 -21.65 2.74
CA LYS A 29 -11.22 -21.89 1.41
C LYS A 29 -10.19 -20.83 0.99
N PHE A 30 -9.91 -19.79 1.81
CA PHE A 30 -8.96 -18.76 1.43
C PHE A 30 -7.58 -19.02 2.05
N ASP A 31 -6.66 -19.47 1.22
CA ASP A 31 -5.25 -19.58 1.57
C ASP A 31 -4.61 -18.18 1.53
N ALA A 32 -4.63 -17.51 2.66
CA ALA A 32 -4.07 -16.15 2.80
C ALA A 32 -2.54 -16.15 2.65
N ASP A 33 -1.88 -17.18 3.14
CA ASP A 33 -0.43 -17.33 3.06
C ASP A 33 -0.01 -17.62 1.62
N GLY A 34 -0.66 -18.54 0.93
CA GLY A 34 -0.41 -18.82 -0.47
C GLY A 34 -0.67 -17.61 -1.36
N PHE A 35 -1.71 -16.81 -1.05
CA PHE A 35 -2.01 -15.59 -1.79
C PHE A 35 -0.90 -14.53 -1.60
N ALA A 36 -0.47 -14.30 -0.35
CA ALA A 36 0.62 -13.39 -0.04
C ALA A 36 1.97 -13.88 -0.59
N ASN A 37 2.20 -15.20 -0.63
CA ASN A 37 3.40 -15.79 -1.23
C ASN A 37 3.47 -15.53 -2.75
N ARG A 38 2.35 -15.66 -3.46
CA ARG A 38 2.28 -15.33 -4.90
C ARG A 38 2.53 -13.84 -5.14
N SER A 39 1.97 -12.97 -4.29
CA SER A 39 2.24 -11.54 -4.32
C SER A 39 3.73 -11.26 -4.15
N ALA A 40 4.36 -11.80 -3.10
CA ALA A 40 5.79 -11.66 -2.86
C ALA A 40 6.62 -12.15 -4.05
N ARG A 41 6.29 -13.34 -4.59
CA ARG A 41 6.98 -13.90 -5.76
C ARG A 41 6.92 -12.99 -6.98
N SER A 42 5.78 -12.34 -7.22
CA SER A 42 5.64 -11.39 -8.33
C SER A 42 6.57 -10.19 -8.17
N PHE A 43 6.75 -9.69 -6.95
CA PHE A 43 7.69 -8.59 -6.66
C PHE A 43 9.15 -9.01 -6.61
N GLU A 44 9.47 -10.24 -6.22
CA GLU A 44 10.83 -10.79 -6.39
C GLU A 44 11.24 -10.80 -7.87
N LEU A 45 10.37 -11.29 -8.74
CA LEU A 45 10.61 -11.30 -10.19
C LEU A 45 10.75 -9.89 -10.75
N TYR A 46 9.89 -8.98 -10.31
CA TYR A 46 9.94 -7.57 -10.70
C TYR A 46 11.23 -6.90 -10.22
N ALA A 47 11.62 -7.08 -8.97
CA ALA A 47 12.84 -6.53 -8.38
C ALA A 47 14.09 -7.05 -9.12
N ASN A 48 14.16 -8.37 -9.35
CA ASN A 48 15.25 -9.00 -10.09
C ASN A 48 15.37 -8.46 -11.52
N LYS A 49 14.24 -8.26 -12.23
CA LYS A 49 14.20 -7.70 -13.58
C LYS A 49 14.88 -6.33 -13.68
N TYR A 50 14.79 -5.52 -12.62
CA TYR A 50 15.30 -4.15 -12.60
C TYR A 50 16.50 -3.94 -11.67
N ASN A 51 17.07 -5.01 -11.12
CA ASN A 51 18.20 -4.99 -10.19
C ASN A 51 17.93 -4.12 -8.94
N HIS A 52 16.77 -4.33 -8.33
CA HIS A 52 16.38 -3.73 -7.05
C HIS A 52 16.40 -4.79 -5.95
N ASP A 53 16.57 -4.38 -4.70
CA ASP A 53 16.39 -5.27 -3.56
C ASP A 53 14.90 -5.51 -3.32
N PHE A 54 14.53 -6.74 -2.94
CA PHE A 54 13.21 -7.06 -2.39
C PHE A 54 13.36 -7.59 -0.97
N VAL A 55 12.60 -7.01 -0.03
CA VAL A 55 12.59 -7.43 1.37
C VAL A 55 11.16 -7.72 1.81
N ARG A 56 10.92 -8.96 2.23
CA ARG A 56 9.68 -9.35 2.87
C ARG A 56 9.87 -9.38 4.38
N VAL A 57 9.14 -8.53 5.09
CA VAL A 57 9.15 -8.47 6.56
C VAL A 57 8.05 -9.40 7.08
N THR A 58 8.44 -10.40 7.88
CA THR A 58 7.51 -11.41 8.43
C THR A 58 7.40 -11.36 9.96
N GLU A 59 8.17 -10.46 10.58
CA GLU A 59 8.20 -10.29 12.03
C GLU A 59 7.62 -8.94 12.43
N LYS A 60 6.96 -8.90 13.58
CA LYS A 60 6.48 -7.65 14.19
C LYS A 60 7.65 -6.76 14.58
N LYS A 61 7.56 -5.49 14.21
CA LYS A 61 8.52 -4.45 14.60
C LYS A 61 7.88 -3.48 15.60
N LEU A 62 6.69 -3.00 15.30
CA LEU A 62 6.02 -1.95 16.09
C LEU A 62 5.08 -2.52 17.16
N ASN A 63 4.69 -3.79 17.03
CA ASN A 63 3.81 -4.50 17.95
C ASN A 63 2.54 -3.71 18.29
N TYR A 64 1.87 -3.18 17.28
CA TYR A 64 0.62 -2.46 17.45
C TYR A 64 -0.58 -3.32 17.03
N LYS A 65 -1.80 -2.81 17.18
CA LYS A 65 -3.08 -3.55 17.13
C LYS A 65 -3.42 -4.27 15.82
N HIS A 66 -2.80 -3.91 14.70
CA HIS A 66 -3.11 -4.50 13.40
C HIS A 66 -1.86 -4.55 12.50
N PRO A 67 -1.68 -5.63 11.66
CA PRO A 67 -0.49 -5.77 10.80
C PRO A 67 -0.24 -4.63 9.85
N THR A 68 -1.28 -3.93 9.39
CA THR A 68 -1.13 -2.80 8.47
C THR A 68 -0.32 -1.63 9.04
N PHE A 69 -0.23 -1.54 10.37
CA PHE A 69 0.59 -0.51 11.03
C PHE A 69 2.08 -0.81 10.98
N GLU A 70 2.49 -2.06 10.74
CA GLU A 70 3.90 -2.43 10.67
C GLU A 70 4.63 -1.66 9.54
N ARG A 71 3.91 -1.19 8.50
CA ARG A 71 4.50 -0.33 7.46
C ARG A 71 5.08 1.00 8.00
N PHE A 72 4.65 1.47 9.17
CA PHE A 72 5.20 2.68 9.79
C PHE A 72 6.65 2.52 10.25
N ASP A 73 7.14 1.29 10.39
CA ASP A 73 8.54 0.97 10.57
C ASP A 73 9.44 1.66 9.52
N LEU A 74 8.96 1.83 8.29
CA LEU A 74 9.67 2.55 7.23
C LEU A 74 9.98 4.01 7.58
N TRP A 75 9.20 4.63 8.45
CA TRP A 75 9.46 5.99 8.95
C TRP A 75 10.26 5.99 10.24
N LEU A 76 10.11 4.98 11.07
CA LEU A 76 10.58 4.97 12.46
C LEU A 76 11.94 4.32 12.63
N ASP A 77 12.29 3.32 11.81
CA ASP A 77 13.57 2.62 11.85
C ASP A 77 14.57 3.25 10.86
N ASP A 78 15.65 3.82 11.41
CA ASP A 78 16.72 4.45 10.61
C ASP A 78 17.53 3.44 9.79
N HIS A 79 17.53 2.16 10.17
CA HIS A 79 18.25 1.09 9.48
C HIS A 79 17.88 0.99 7.99
N TRP A 80 16.61 1.24 7.63
CA TRP A 80 16.19 1.28 6.24
C TRP A 80 16.96 2.35 5.43
N TRP A 81 17.19 3.51 6.04
CA TRP A 81 17.72 4.71 5.40
C TRP A 81 19.26 4.83 5.45
N GLU A 82 19.91 3.96 6.20
CA GLU A 82 21.34 3.72 6.10
C GLU A 82 21.67 2.95 4.82
N LYS A 83 20.74 2.13 4.33
CA LYS A 83 20.95 1.19 3.24
C LYS A 83 20.32 1.63 1.91
N TYR A 84 19.17 2.34 1.94
CA TYR A 84 18.39 2.68 0.76
C TYR A 84 18.12 4.17 0.64
N ASP A 85 18.06 4.65 -0.60
CA ASP A 85 17.72 6.05 -0.95
C ASP A 85 16.22 6.20 -1.22
N GLU A 86 15.60 5.14 -1.76
CA GLU A 86 14.17 5.07 -2.06
C GLU A 86 13.63 3.68 -1.70
N ILE A 87 12.45 3.67 -1.08
CA ILE A 87 11.76 2.44 -0.69
C ILE A 87 10.35 2.46 -1.27
N MET A 88 10.01 1.46 -2.09
CA MET A 88 8.64 1.20 -2.50
C MET A 88 7.99 0.24 -1.51
N TYR A 89 6.91 0.66 -0.89
CA TYR A 89 6.02 -0.21 -0.12
C TYR A 89 4.95 -0.81 -1.02
N VAL A 90 4.63 -2.07 -0.80
CA VAL A 90 3.52 -2.76 -1.45
C VAL A 90 2.74 -3.62 -0.46
N ASP A 91 1.40 -3.56 -0.52
CA ASP A 91 0.54 -4.45 0.26
C ASP A 91 0.72 -5.92 -0.19
N SER A 92 0.48 -6.86 0.72
CA SER A 92 0.63 -8.31 0.47
C SER A 92 -0.44 -8.91 -0.45
N ASP A 93 -1.36 -8.12 -0.94
CA ASP A 93 -2.38 -8.47 -1.93
C ASP A 93 -2.25 -7.64 -3.24
N VAL A 94 -1.08 -7.05 -3.46
CA VAL A 94 -0.68 -6.42 -4.71
C VAL A 94 0.22 -7.37 -5.50
N PHE A 95 0.07 -7.42 -6.82
CA PHE A 95 0.84 -8.28 -7.73
C PHE A 95 1.49 -7.43 -8.81
N ALA A 96 2.79 -7.54 -8.99
CA ALA A 96 3.49 -6.93 -10.10
C ALA A 96 3.24 -7.76 -11.38
N MET A 97 2.76 -7.10 -12.44
CA MET A 97 2.58 -7.77 -13.73
C MET A 97 3.91 -7.92 -14.47
N PRO A 98 4.11 -8.98 -15.26
CA PRO A 98 5.38 -9.23 -15.94
C PRO A 98 5.83 -8.08 -16.87
N GLU A 99 4.85 -7.41 -17.49
CA GLU A 99 5.05 -6.28 -18.38
C GLU A 99 5.26 -4.93 -17.68
N ALA A 100 5.10 -4.87 -16.34
CA ALA A 100 5.23 -3.63 -15.60
C ALA A 100 6.60 -2.97 -15.82
N PRO A 101 6.65 -1.67 -16.15
CA PRO A 101 7.89 -0.94 -16.29
C PRO A 101 8.51 -0.63 -14.93
N ASP A 102 9.82 -0.27 -14.91
CA ASP A 102 10.50 0.15 -13.68
C ASP A 102 9.88 1.44 -13.14
N ILE A 103 9.14 1.33 -12.05
CA ILE A 103 8.47 2.45 -11.41
C ILE A 103 9.45 3.52 -10.90
N PHE A 104 10.63 3.13 -10.45
CA PHE A 104 11.65 4.05 -9.97
C PHE A 104 12.28 4.84 -11.12
N GLN A 105 12.40 4.26 -12.32
CA GLN A 105 12.85 4.97 -13.49
C GLN A 105 11.76 5.86 -14.08
N HIS A 106 10.50 5.48 -13.91
CA HIS A 106 9.36 6.28 -14.37
C HIS A 106 9.15 7.54 -13.51
N TYR A 107 9.36 7.44 -12.19
CA TYR A 107 9.14 8.53 -11.22
C TYR A 107 10.46 8.90 -10.53
N LYS A 108 11.32 9.65 -11.21
CA LYS A 108 12.67 9.99 -10.76
C LYS A 108 12.76 11.15 -9.76
N SER A 109 11.64 11.81 -9.40
CA SER A 109 11.68 12.97 -8.50
C SER A 109 12.22 12.57 -7.13
N LEU A 110 13.29 13.24 -6.71
CA LEU A 110 13.85 13.11 -5.36
C LEU A 110 13.18 14.12 -4.42
N GLY A 111 13.08 13.76 -3.16
CA GLY A 111 12.52 14.65 -2.14
C GLY A 111 11.00 14.70 -2.05
N THR A 112 10.29 13.85 -2.79
CA THR A 112 8.82 13.78 -2.74
C THR A 112 8.33 12.42 -2.21
N PHE A 113 7.15 12.42 -1.60
CA PHE A 113 6.40 11.20 -1.32
C PHE A 113 5.58 10.84 -2.55
N LYS A 114 5.83 9.66 -3.15
CA LYS A 114 5.19 9.26 -4.41
C LYS A 114 4.02 8.33 -4.11
N VAL A 115 2.83 8.71 -4.53
CA VAL A 115 1.57 8.04 -4.17
C VAL A 115 0.70 7.77 -5.39
N CYS A 116 0.03 6.63 -5.42
CA CYS A 116 -0.90 6.30 -6.49
C CYS A 116 -2.18 7.11 -6.38
N GLU A 117 -2.63 7.69 -7.49
CA GLU A 117 -3.91 8.39 -7.57
C GLU A 117 -5.08 7.50 -7.16
N HIS A 118 -6.06 8.10 -6.50
CA HIS A 118 -7.29 7.43 -6.13
C HIS A 118 -8.50 8.32 -6.44
N ASP A 119 -9.23 7.94 -7.47
CA ASP A 119 -10.38 8.72 -7.99
C ASP A 119 -11.38 9.15 -6.93
N ALA A 120 -11.62 8.33 -5.88
CA ALA A 120 -12.57 8.66 -4.83
C ALA A 120 -12.21 9.95 -4.10
N PHE A 121 -10.92 10.24 -3.91
CA PHE A 121 -10.49 11.49 -3.25
C PHE A 121 -10.63 12.68 -4.18
N GLN A 122 -10.16 12.57 -5.42
CA GLN A 122 -10.15 13.70 -6.36
C GLN A 122 -11.54 14.04 -6.91
N LYS A 123 -12.42 13.04 -7.08
CA LYS A 123 -13.71 13.18 -7.74
C LYS A 123 -14.92 13.21 -6.81
N ALA A 124 -14.71 13.19 -5.48
CA ALA A 124 -15.81 13.24 -4.52
C ALA A 124 -16.52 14.61 -4.57
N THR A 125 -17.77 14.61 -5.02
CA THR A 125 -18.61 15.80 -5.11
C THR A 125 -19.96 15.63 -4.39
N LEU A 126 -20.46 14.41 -4.32
CA LEU A 126 -21.72 14.09 -3.65
C LEU A 126 -21.49 13.87 -2.15
N PRO A 127 -22.46 14.20 -1.28
CA PRO A 127 -22.34 14.06 0.17
C PRO A 127 -21.87 12.67 0.61
N GLU A 128 -22.46 11.59 0.06
CA GLU A 128 -22.09 10.22 0.37
C GLU A 128 -20.66 9.86 -0.07
N GLN A 129 -20.15 10.47 -1.14
CA GLN A 129 -18.76 10.30 -1.57
C GLN A 129 -17.80 11.05 -0.65
N ILE A 130 -18.20 12.23 -0.20
CA ILE A 130 -17.44 13.04 0.76
C ILE A 130 -17.35 12.30 2.10
N ASP A 131 -18.44 11.74 2.59
CA ASP A 131 -18.45 10.95 3.82
C ASP A 131 -17.53 9.73 3.77
N LEU A 132 -17.32 9.13 2.58
CA LEU A 132 -16.40 8.01 2.40
C LEU A 132 -14.92 8.39 2.52
N ILE A 133 -14.56 9.62 2.24
CA ILE A 133 -13.17 10.09 2.26
C ILE A 133 -12.85 11.03 3.42
N HIS A 134 -13.87 11.66 4.02
CA HIS A 134 -13.75 12.68 5.06
C HIS A 134 -14.39 12.18 6.35
N HIS A 135 -13.81 11.13 6.94
CA HIS A 135 -14.29 10.53 8.18
C HIS A 135 -13.11 10.24 9.14
N GLY A 136 -13.41 9.80 10.36
CA GLY A 136 -12.40 9.53 11.37
C GLY A 136 -11.47 10.72 11.60
N LEU A 137 -10.17 10.47 11.64
CA LEU A 137 -9.13 11.49 11.80
C LEU A 137 -9.19 12.58 10.72
N LEU A 138 -9.54 12.22 9.50
CA LEU A 138 -9.59 13.15 8.37
C LEU A 138 -10.68 14.21 8.49
N LYS A 139 -11.71 14.00 9.33
CA LYS A 139 -12.70 15.06 9.66
C LYS A 139 -12.08 16.30 10.34
N LYS A 140 -10.90 16.15 10.94
CA LYS A 140 -10.17 17.25 11.56
C LYS A 140 -9.40 18.11 10.55
N CYS A 141 -9.29 17.68 9.30
CA CYS A 141 -8.62 18.38 8.22
C CYS A 141 -9.64 19.10 7.32
N LYS A 142 -9.20 20.08 6.55
CA LYS A 142 -10.06 20.69 5.52
C LYS A 142 -10.30 19.68 4.39
N LEU A 143 -11.52 19.66 3.86
CA LEU A 143 -11.89 18.72 2.78
C LEU A 143 -10.99 18.85 1.56
N ASP A 144 -10.62 20.07 1.17
CA ASP A 144 -9.74 20.30 0.02
C ASP A 144 -8.32 19.74 0.26
N GLU A 145 -7.82 19.80 1.50
CA GLU A 145 -6.55 19.17 1.87
C GLU A 145 -6.66 17.63 1.78
N VAL A 146 -7.77 17.05 2.29
CA VAL A 146 -8.04 15.61 2.18
C VAL A 146 -8.11 15.18 0.71
N LYS A 147 -8.76 15.95 -0.15
CA LYS A 147 -8.79 15.69 -1.59
C LYS A 147 -7.41 15.82 -2.21
N HIS A 148 -6.65 16.86 -1.84
CA HIS A 148 -5.32 17.10 -2.37
C HIS A 148 -4.32 16.03 -1.91
N TYR A 149 -4.33 15.62 -0.65
CA TYR A 149 -3.39 14.64 -0.11
C TYR A 149 -3.91 13.20 -0.16
N GLY A 150 -5.18 12.96 -0.48
CA GLY A 150 -5.77 11.63 -0.50
C GLY A 150 -5.18 10.73 -1.60
N PHE A 151 -4.86 9.48 -1.23
CA PHE A 151 -4.30 8.47 -2.12
C PHE A 151 -4.67 7.06 -1.66
N GLN A 152 -4.34 6.07 -2.50
CA GLN A 152 -4.46 4.66 -2.16
C GLN A 152 -3.16 4.15 -1.53
N PRO A 153 -3.15 3.77 -0.23
CA PRO A 153 -1.90 3.45 0.49
C PRO A 153 -1.32 2.06 0.21
N GLY A 154 -1.91 1.25 -0.67
CA GLY A 154 -1.42 -0.10 -0.98
C GLY A 154 -0.12 -0.13 -1.79
N VAL A 155 0.24 0.97 -2.46
CA VAL A 155 1.53 1.15 -3.15
C VAL A 155 1.94 2.60 -3.01
N PHE A 156 3.15 2.84 -2.53
CA PHE A 156 3.78 4.16 -2.50
C PHE A 156 5.30 4.05 -2.56
N ILE A 157 5.98 5.14 -2.91
CA ILE A 157 7.45 5.23 -2.83
C ILE A 157 7.79 6.34 -1.84
N LEU A 158 8.55 5.96 -0.82
CA LEU A 158 9.09 6.86 0.19
C LEU A 158 10.54 7.18 -0.16
N THR A 159 10.89 8.46 -0.16
CA THR A 159 12.27 8.93 -0.23
C THR A 159 12.75 9.32 1.16
N LYS A 160 14.06 9.35 1.39
CA LYS A 160 14.63 9.74 2.69
C LYS A 160 14.15 11.14 3.12
N THR A 161 14.13 12.10 2.20
CA THR A 161 13.64 13.45 2.47
C THR A 161 12.16 13.46 2.87
N ALA A 162 11.31 12.75 2.14
CA ALA A 162 9.88 12.68 2.46
C ALA A 162 9.65 11.97 3.81
N ARG A 163 10.42 10.91 4.10
CA ARG A 163 10.41 10.23 5.39
C ARG A 163 10.72 11.21 6.53
N ASP A 164 11.79 11.97 6.42
CA ASP A 164 12.24 12.88 7.48
C ASP A 164 11.22 14.01 7.73
N ILE A 165 10.57 14.52 6.69
CA ILE A 165 9.48 15.50 6.77
C ILE A 165 8.25 14.91 7.49
N MET A 166 7.87 13.66 7.20
CA MET A 166 6.66 13.02 7.72
C MET A 166 6.85 12.38 9.09
N ARG A 167 8.06 11.97 9.45
CA ARG A 167 8.37 11.18 10.65
C ARG A 167 7.77 11.75 11.94
N PRO A 168 7.88 13.07 12.27
CA PRO A 168 7.36 13.61 13.52
C PRO A 168 5.84 13.43 13.69
N TYR A 169 5.12 13.29 12.57
CA TYR A 169 3.69 13.07 12.56
C TYR A 169 3.36 11.58 12.62
N ILE A 170 4.13 10.73 11.93
CA ILE A 170 3.95 9.27 12.01
C ILE A 170 4.27 8.74 13.41
N GLU A 171 5.22 9.30 14.14
CA GLU A 171 5.53 8.93 15.54
C GLU A 171 4.31 8.96 16.46
N GLN A 172 3.31 9.77 16.14
CA GLN A 172 2.05 9.92 16.89
C GLN A 172 0.99 8.85 16.55
N PHE A 173 1.30 7.85 15.72
CA PHE A 173 0.28 6.94 15.17
C PHE A 173 -0.51 6.16 16.24
N LYS A 174 0.11 5.86 17.38
CA LYS A 174 -0.55 5.14 18.49
C LYS A 174 -1.60 5.99 19.18
N GLU A 175 -1.32 7.28 19.38
CA GLU A 175 -2.21 8.25 20.01
C GLU A 175 -3.38 8.63 19.10
N LEU A 176 -3.16 8.68 17.79
CA LEU A 176 -4.21 9.03 16.82
C LEU A 176 -5.32 7.99 16.72
N ASN A 177 -5.03 6.72 17.00
CA ASN A 177 -5.99 5.63 17.12
C ASN A 177 -7.00 5.49 15.95
N ASP A 178 -6.57 5.74 14.72
CA ASP A 178 -7.38 5.61 13.50
C ASP A 178 -6.81 4.54 12.57
N HIS A 179 -7.36 4.40 11.36
CA HIS A 179 -6.82 3.55 10.32
C HIS A 179 -5.46 4.04 9.82
N ASP A 180 -4.57 3.12 9.54
CA ASP A 180 -3.22 3.40 9.05
C ASP A 180 -3.20 4.25 7.78
N GLY A 181 -4.13 4.04 6.84
CA GLY A 181 -4.29 4.86 5.64
C GLY A 181 -4.71 6.30 5.95
N HIS A 182 -5.58 6.52 6.95
CA HIS A 182 -5.97 7.87 7.38
C HIS A 182 -4.81 8.59 8.07
N ILE A 183 -4.04 7.88 8.89
CA ILE A 183 -2.85 8.43 9.54
C ILE A 183 -1.81 8.85 8.51
N LEU A 184 -1.59 8.06 7.46
CA LEU A 184 -0.69 8.45 6.37
C LEU A 184 -1.14 9.72 5.65
N ILE A 185 -2.42 9.82 5.29
CA ILE A 185 -2.98 11.02 4.64
C ILE A 185 -2.90 12.22 5.57
N TRP A 186 -3.27 12.04 6.84
CA TRP A 186 -3.18 13.08 7.87
C TRP A 186 -1.72 13.56 8.05
N ALA A 187 -0.76 12.65 8.12
CA ALA A 187 0.65 13.00 8.21
C ALA A 187 1.13 13.79 6.98
N CYS A 188 0.66 13.45 5.78
CA CYS A 188 0.93 14.24 4.57
C CYS A 188 0.37 15.67 4.69
N ILE A 189 -0.87 15.83 5.19
CA ILE A 189 -1.51 17.13 5.37
C ILE A 189 -0.75 17.96 6.40
N GLN A 190 -0.44 17.39 7.56
CA GLN A 190 0.24 18.12 8.64
C GLN A 190 1.67 18.51 8.28
N SER A 191 2.38 17.63 7.60
CA SER A 191 3.77 17.85 7.21
C SER A 191 3.93 18.71 5.95
N GLN A 192 2.85 18.88 5.17
CA GLN A 192 2.88 19.51 3.84
C GLN A 192 3.96 18.90 2.93
N VAL A 193 4.21 17.59 3.06
CA VAL A 193 5.22 16.90 2.25
C VAL A 193 4.91 17.03 0.77
N PRO A 194 5.90 17.37 -0.08
CA PRO A 194 5.68 17.41 -1.51
C PRO A 194 5.27 16.04 -2.06
N LEU A 195 4.16 15.99 -2.82
CA LEU A 195 3.65 14.77 -3.43
C LEU A 195 4.04 14.68 -4.91
N THR A 196 4.39 13.47 -5.35
CA THR A 196 4.38 13.07 -6.76
C THR A 196 3.23 12.10 -6.98
N ARG A 197 2.31 12.43 -7.88
CA ARG A 197 1.20 11.56 -8.26
C ARG A 197 1.67 10.50 -9.26
N MET A 198 1.56 9.25 -8.86
CA MET A 198 1.81 8.11 -9.74
C MET A 198 0.49 7.67 -10.39
N SER A 199 0.58 7.16 -11.61
CA SER A 199 -0.57 6.59 -12.29
C SER A 199 -1.26 5.51 -11.45
N ARG A 200 -2.58 5.51 -11.45
CA ARG A 200 -3.42 4.47 -10.81
C ARG A 200 -3.13 3.06 -11.31
N TYR A 201 -2.50 2.89 -12.47
CA TYR A 201 -2.11 1.58 -13.00
C TYR A 201 -1.08 0.85 -12.14
N TYR A 202 -0.34 1.56 -11.27
CA TYR A 202 0.55 0.96 -10.27
C TYR A 202 -0.17 0.54 -8.96
N ASN A 203 -1.51 0.69 -8.91
CA ASN A 203 -2.32 0.24 -7.77
C ASN A 203 -3.76 -0.03 -8.22
N TYR A 204 -3.93 -0.84 -9.28
CA TYR A 204 -5.19 -0.96 -9.98
C TYR A 204 -6.08 -2.05 -9.40
N LYS A 205 -7.18 -1.66 -8.77
CA LYS A 205 -8.10 -2.55 -8.04
C LYS A 205 -9.12 -3.31 -8.90
N LYS A 206 -9.31 -2.95 -10.18
CA LYS A 206 -10.43 -3.46 -11.00
C LYS A 206 -9.99 -4.34 -12.17
N ALA A 207 -8.71 -4.72 -12.26
CA ALA A 207 -8.19 -5.46 -13.39
C ALA A 207 -8.94 -6.77 -13.66
N TYR A 208 -9.30 -7.52 -12.62
CA TYR A 208 -10.01 -8.79 -12.74
C TYR A 208 -11.48 -8.67 -13.13
N PHE A 209 -12.11 -7.48 -13.00
CA PHE A 209 -13.50 -7.28 -13.41
C PHE A 209 -13.67 -7.05 -14.91
N LYS A 210 -12.67 -6.49 -15.59
CA LYS A 210 -12.79 -6.03 -16.98
C LYS A 210 -11.64 -6.48 -17.88
N GLY A 211 -10.74 -7.36 -17.40
CA GLY A 211 -9.59 -7.79 -18.19
C GLY A 211 -8.73 -6.62 -18.66
N HIS A 212 -8.45 -5.64 -17.79
CA HIS A 212 -7.73 -4.44 -18.19
C HIS A 212 -6.27 -4.80 -18.47
N PRO A 213 -5.83 -4.79 -19.75
CA PRO A 213 -4.51 -5.25 -20.12
C PRO A 213 -3.37 -4.35 -19.61
N GLU A 214 -3.70 -3.18 -19.09
CA GLU A 214 -2.75 -2.10 -18.83
C GLU A 214 -2.41 -1.87 -17.35
N SER A 215 -2.88 -2.74 -16.42
CA SER A 215 -2.45 -2.59 -15.02
C SER A 215 -1.01 -3.05 -14.86
N TYR A 216 -0.15 -2.19 -14.35
CA TYR A 216 1.22 -2.54 -14.02
C TYR A 216 1.30 -3.31 -12.70
N PHE A 217 0.56 -2.85 -11.69
CA PHE A 217 0.37 -3.58 -10.44
C PHE A 217 -1.12 -3.80 -10.20
N PHE A 218 -1.50 -5.06 -10.07
CA PHE A 218 -2.86 -5.44 -9.74
C PHE A 218 -3.04 -5.55 -8.23
N HIS A 219 -4.01 -4.84 -7.67
CA HIS A 219 -4.32 -4.84 -6.24
C HIS A 219 -5.65 -5.54 -5.95
N ALA A 220 -5.61 -6.71 -5.35
CA ALA A 220 -6.77 -7.47 -4.92
C ALA A 220 -7.36 -6.95 -3.59
N ALA A 221 -7.60 -5.64 -3.49
CA ALA A 221 -7.97 -4.98 -2.24
C ALA A 221 -9.37 -5.33 -1.72
N GLY A 222 -9.48 -5.38 -0.39
CA GLY A 222 -10.73 -5.42 0.34
C GLY A 222 -11.41 -6.81 0.38
N HIS A 223 -12.49 -6.91 1.17
CA HIS A 223 -13.22 -8.16 1.40
C HIS A 223 -13.89 -8.74 0.13
N LYS A 224 -14.14 -7.93 -0.88
CA LYS A 224 -14.70 -8.41 -2.17
C LYS A 224 -13.78 -9.37 -2.92
N LYS A 225 -12.47 -9.41 -2.59
CA LYS A 225 -11.55 -10.41 -3.14
C LYS A 225 -12.02 -11.84 -2.88
N LEU A 226 -12.61 -12.11 -1.72
CA LEU A 226 -13.10 -13.45 -1.35
C LEU A 226 -14.24 -13.93 -2.27
N VAL A 227 -15.10 -13.02 -2.74
CA VAL A 227 -16.19 -13.34 -3.68
C VAL A 227 -15.66 -13.63 -5.09
N HIS A 228 -14.48 -13.12 -5.44
CA HIS A 228 -13.92 -13.18 -6.78
C HIS A 228 -12.62 -13.99 -6.87
N LEU A 229 -12.31 -14.79 -5.84
CA LEU A 229 -11.04 -15.55 -5.77
C LEU A 229 -10.76 -16.38 -7.02
N GLY A 230 -11.72 -17.14 -7.53
CA GLY A 230 -11.56 -17.93 -8.75
C GLY A 230 -11.11 -17.07 -9.93
N ARG A 231 -11.78 -15.93 -10.15
CA ARG A 231 -11.42 -14.99 -11.24
C ARG A 231 -10.05 -14.35 -11.04
N ILE A 232 -9.67 -14.07 -9.77
CA ILE A 232 -8.35 -13.53 -9.44
C ILE A 232 -7.28 -14.57 -9.77
N TYR A 233 -7.46 -15.82 -9.35
CA TYR A 233 -6.53 -16.91 -9.65
C TYR A 233 -6.41 -17.17 -11.14
N ASP A 234 -7.53 -17.25 -11.87
CA ASP A 234 -7.53 -17.39 -13.34
C ASP A 234 -6.78 -16.25 -14.03
N PHE A 235 -6.92 -15.02 -13.50
CA PHE A 235 -6.20 -13.87 -14.03
C PHE A 235 -4.70 -13.95 -13.76
N LEU A 236 -4.30 -14.30 -12.53
CA LEU A 236 -2.88 -14.45 -12.16
C LEU A 236 -2.23 -15.60 -12.93
N GLU A 237 -2.93 -16.72 -13.11
CA GLU A 237 -2.45 -17.86 -13.90
C GLU A 237 -2.21 -17.48 -15.36
N LYS A 238 -3.16 -16.79 -16.01
CA LYS A 238 -2.99 -16.26 -17.37
C LYS A 238 -1.80 -15.31 -17.51
N LYS A 239 -1.37 -14.68 -16.43
CA LYS A 239 -0.19 -13.80 -16.36
C LYS A 239 1.10 -14.55 -15.96
N GLY A 240 1.04 -15.87 -15.75
CA GLY A 240 2.19 -16.68 -15.32
C GLY A 240 2.60 -16.45 -13.86
N LEU A 241 1.69 -15.96 -13.02
CA LEU A 241 1.90 -15.68 -11.60
C LEU A 241 1.19 -16.74 -10.72
N GLN A 242 1.69 -17.98 -10.80
CA GLN A 242 1.20 -19.13 -10.02
C GLN A 242 1.82 -19.21 -8.63
#